data_afd344e7ee42ee869cd628743a777c17
#
_entry.id   afd344e7ee42ee869cd628743a777c17
#
_cell.length_a   1.000
_cell.length_b   1.000
_cell.length_c   1.000
_cell.angle_alpha   90.00
_cell.angle_beta   90.00
_cell.angle_gamma   90.00
#
_symmetry.space_group_name_H-M   'P 1'
#
loop_
_entity.id
_entity.type
_entity.pdbx_description
1 polymer ?
#
loop_
_entity_poly.entity_id
_entity_poly.type
_entity_poly.pdbx_seq_one_letter_code
_entity_poly.pdbx_strand_id
1 'polypeptide(L)'
;MRYIFDLDGTVIDSTHRQGDTLDDWRRLNTARNVALDSPLPLLDQMRDAIAADLDVIVCTSRVMAGRDFRWLDDHGIRGVDVLCRAPSDNRHCGFYKLHLLKNYADSIGYTWARFCKTSIMFDDDIGVQNTLRSVGLRVIDPVNYNHNIRTA
;
A
#
# COMPACT_ATOMS: atom_id res chain seq x y z
N MET A 1 -14.43 -5.70 -8.99
CA MET A 1 -13.18 -4.90 -9.08
C MET A 1 -12.49 -4.97 -7.74
N ARG A 2 -11.21 -5.31 -7.73
CA ARG A 2 -10.36 -5.27 -6.52
C ARG A 2 -9.63 -3.95 -6.45
N TYR A 3 -9.60 -3.36 -5.27
CA TYR A 3 -8.89 -2.12 -5.00
C TYR A 3 -7.67 -2.43 -4.11
N ILE A 4 -6.49 -2.10 -4.59
CA ILE A 4 -5.21 -2.38 -3.94
C ILE A 4 -4.61 -1.05 -3.49
N PHE A 5 -4.33 -0.91 -2.20
CA PHE A 5 -3.75 0.31 -1.65
C PHE A 5 -2.33 0.06 -1.14
N ASP A 6 -1.40 0.88 -1.59
CA ASP A 6 -0.15 1.08 -0.85
C ASP A 6 -0.44 1.88 0.43
N LEU A 7 0.51 1.91 1.36
CA LEU A 7 0.37 2.65 2.62
C LEU A 7 1.08 4.00 2.57
N ASP A 8 2.40 3.99 2.57
CA ASP A 8 3.22 5.21 2.72
C ASP A 8 3.14 6.11 1.50
N GLY A 9 2.78 7.38 1.70
CA GLY A 9 2.56 8.33 0.61
C GLY A 9 1.23 8.15 -0.14
N THR A 10 0.49 7.08 0.13
CA THR A 10 -0.79 6.76 -0.51
C THR A 10 -1.97 7.00 0.44
N VAL A 11 -2.03 6.31 1.56
CA VAL A 11 -3.07 6.47 2.59
C VAL A 11 -2.51 6.92 3.93
N ILE A 12 -1.19 6.85 4.12
CA ILE A 12 -0.46 7.25 5.33
C ILE A 12 0.59 8.30 4.99
N ASP A 13 0.59 9.40 5.72
CA ASP A 13 1.71 10.34 5.75
C ASP A 13 2.69 9.91 6.83
N SER A 14 3.82 9.37 6.42
CA SER A 14 4.95 8.94 7.25
C SER A 14 6.23 9.72 6.96
N THR A 15 6.13 10.89 6.34
CA THR A 15 7.28 11.71 5.89
C THR A 15 8.20 12.10 7.04
N HIS A 16 7.68 12.25 8.26
CA HIS A 16 8.46 12.60 9.47
C HIS A 16 9.49 11.55 9.88
N ARG A 17 9.41 10.33 9.35
CA ARG A 17 10.28 9.19 9.72
C ARG A 17 10.89 8.45 8.53
N GLN A 18 10.78 9.00 7.34
CA GLN A 18 11.43 8.44 6.16
C GLN A 18 12.91 8.84 6.15
N GLY A 19 13.77 7.85 5.88
CA GLY A 19 15.20 8.07 5.64
C GLY A 19 15.54 7.88 4.17
N ASP A 20 16.83 8.06 3.84
CA ASP A 20 17.32 7.96 2.47
C ASP A 20 17.56 6.52 2.02
N THR A 21 17.69 5.60 2.97
CA THR A 21 18.01 4.19 2.71
C THR A 21 16.97 3.25 3.32
N LEU A 22 16.96 2.00 2.86
CA LEU A 22 16.11 0.95 3.45
C LEU A 22 16.47 0.68 4.92
N ASP A 23 17.76 0.79 5.28
CA ASP A 23 18.21 0.62 6.67
C ASP A 23 17.73 1.78 7.55
N ASP A 24 17.76 3.02 7.06
CA ASP A 24 17.17 4.18 7.76
C ASP A 24 15.68 3.98 7.99
N TRP A 25 14.95 3.56 6.96
CA TRP A 25 13.55 3.26 7.04
C TRP A 25 13.26 2.22 8.12
N ARG A 26 14.01 1.12 8.16
CA ARG A 26 13.87 0.06 9.17
C ARG A 26 14.18 0.59 10.58
N ARG A 27 15.24 1.38 10.73
CA ARG A 27 15.67 1.97 12.00
C ARG A 27 14.62 2.95 12.55
N LEU A 28 13.97 3.70 11.68
CA LEU A 28 12.96 4.71 12.04
C LEU A 28 11.56 4.09 12.23
N ASN A 29 11.33 2.85 11.84
CA ASN A 29 10.05 2.16 11.99
C ASN A 29 9.85 1.65 13.44
N THR A 30 9.77 2.58 14.37
CA THR A 30 9.54 2.33 15.80
C THR A 30 8.07 2.54 16.17
N ALA A 31 7.62 1.94 17.28
CA ALA A 31 6.24 2.14 17.76
C ALA A 31 5.90 3.62 17.98
N ARG A 32 6.86 4.40 18.53
CA ARG A 32 6.70 5.84 18.75
C ARG A 32 6.51 6.59 17.43
N ASN A 33 7.34 6.31 16.44
CA ASN A 33 7.27 7.00 15.15
C ASN A 33 6.02 6.61 14.35
N VAL A 34 5.64 5.33 14.36
CA VAL A 34 4.41 4.86 13.71
C VAL A 34 3.16 5.50 14.32
N ALA A 35 3.12 5.69 15.64
CA ALA A 35 2.02 6.36 16.31
C ALA A 35 1.83 7.82 15.86
N LEU A 36 2.88 8.45 15.31
CA LEU A 36 2.85 9.82 14.78
C LEU A 36 2.48 9.88 13.28
N ASP A 37 2.34 8.74 12.61
CA ASP A 37 1.85 8.70 11.24
C ASP A 37 0.43 9.31 11.18
N SER A 38 0.14 10.07 10.14
CA SER A 38 -1.17 10.69 9.96
C SER A 38 -1.87 10.17 8.69
N PRO A 39 -3.22 10.14 8.69
CA PRO A 39 -3.96 9.71 7.51
C PRO A 39 -3.81 10.71 6.36
N LEU A 40 -3.71 10.19 5.14
CA LEU A 40 -3.90 10.94 3.90
C LEU A 40 -5.37 10.88 3.45
N PRO A 41 -5.87 11.85 2.68
CA PRO A 41 -7.27 11.89 2.26
C PRO A 41 -7.79 10.63 1.58
N LEU A 42 -6.94 9.90 0.84
CA LEU A 42 -7.35 8.66 0.18
C LEU A 42 -7.73 7.55 1.18
N LEU A 43 -7.31 7.65 2.45
CA LEU A 43 -7.72 6.69 3.49
C LEU A 43 -9.24 6.68 3.69
N ASP A 44 -9.90 7.82 3.55
CA ASP A 44 -11.36 7.89 3.66
C ASP A 44 -12.04 7.08 2.55
N GLN A 45 -11.55 7.18 1.32
CA GLN A 45 -12.05 6.37 0.20
C GLN A 45 -11.79 4.87 0.41
N MET A 46 -10.66 4.51 1.00
CA MET A 46 -10.38 3.12 1.37
C MET A 46 -11.37 2.62 2.42
N ARG A 47 -11.66 3.40 3.45
CA ARG A 47 -12.66 3.06 4.47
C ARG A 47 -14.06 2.91 3.89
N ASP A 48 -14.46 3.83 3.01
CA ASP A 48 -15.76 3.78 2.33
C ASP A 48 -15.88 2.51 1.47
N ALA A 49 -14.82 2.13 0.76
CA ALA A 49 -14.78 0.90 -0.02
C ALA A 49 -14.93 -0.35 0.86
N ILE A 50 -14.26 -0.39 2.02
CA ILE A 50 -14.38 -1.48 2.99
C ILE A 50 -15.80 -1.53 3.56
N ALA A 51 -16.37 -0.39 3.94
CA ALA A 51 -17.73 -0.32 4.48
C ALA A 51 -18.80 -0.74 3.47
N ALA A 52 -18.53 -0.56 2.18
CA ALA A 52 -19.37 -1.00 1.07
C ALA A 52 -19.15 -2.50 0.69
N ASP A 53 -18.36 -3.23 1.46
CA ASP A 53 -18.01 -4.65 1.21
C ASP A 53 -17.36 -4.87 -0.16
N LEU A 54 -16.59 -3.90 -0.62
CA LEU A 54 -15.79 -4.05 -1.84
C LEU A 54 -14.51 -4.85 -1.56
N ASP A 55 -13.97 -5.47 -2.60
CA ASP A 55 -12.74 -6.26 -2.52
C ASP A 55 -11.53 -5.30 -2.38
N VAL A 56 -11.06 -5.12 -1.15
CA VAL A 56 -9.95 -4.23 -0.79
C VAL A 56 -8.81 -5.03 -0.19
N ILE A 57 -7.59 -4.79 -0.69
CA ILE A 57 -6.35 -5.33 -0.12
C ILE A 57 -5.29 -4.24 0.03
N VAL A 58 -4.33 -4.47 0.92
CA VAL A 58 -3.13 -3.65 1.08
C VAL A 58 -1.93 -4.36 0.43
N CYS A 59 -1.12 -3.60 -0.31
CA CYS A 59 0.17 -4.08 -0.81
C CYS A 59 1.24 -3.04 -0.52
N THR A 60 2.09 -3.30 0.46
CA THR A 60 3.08 -2.35 0.97
C THR A 60 4.50 -2.90 0.93
N SER A 61 5.47 -2.02 0.73
CA SER A 61 6.90 -2.33 0.91
C SER A 61 7.36 -2.27 2.37
N ARG A 62 6.47 -1.88 3.28
CA ARG A 62 6.71 -1.85 4.71
C ARG A 62 6.88 -3.28 5.26
N VAL A 63 7.82 -3.46 6.18
CA VAL A 63 7.85 -4.66 7.02
C VAL A 63 6.85 -4.43 8.16
N MET A 64 5.70 -5.08 8.09
CA MET A 64 4.61 -4.89 9.04
C MET A 64 4.91 -5.57 10.37
N ALA A 65 4.66 -4.86 11.46
CA ALA A 65 4.72 -5.36 12.83
C ALA A 65 3.41 -5.04 13.57
N GLY A 66 3.26 -5.51 14.80
CA GLY A 66 2.04 -5.29 15.58
C GLY A 66 1.61 -3.82 15.69
N ARG A 67 2.58 -2.89 15.78
CA ARG A 67 2.32 -1.44 15.79
C ARG A 67 1.70 -0.91 14.50
N ASP A 68 2.10 -1.46 13.36
CA ASP A 68 1.58 -1.07 12.05
C ASP A 68 0.13 -1.57 11.88
N PHE A 69 -0.14 -2.81 12.25
CA PHE A 69 -1.52 -3.36 12.25
C PHE A 69 -2.42 -2.63 13.24
N ARG A 70 -1.92 -2.22 14.40
CA ARG A 70 -2.66 -1.42 15.36
C ARG A 70 -3.04 -0.05 14.78
N TRP A 71 -2.10 0.60 14.08
CA TRP A 71 -2.40 1.86 13.40
C TRP A 71 -3.54 1.72 12.39
N LEU A 72 -3.50 0.66 11.56
CA LEU A 72 -4.57 0.37 10.61
C LEU A 72 -5.90 0.13 11.31
N ASP A 73 -5.90 -0.67 12.37
CA ASP A 73 -7.09 -0.97 13.17
C ASP A 73 -7.70 0.29 13.81
N ASP A 74 -6.87 1.14 14.42
CA ASP A 74 -7.26 2.40 15.04
C ASP A 74 -7.87 3.39 14.01
N HIS A 75 -7.48 3.27 12.74
CA HIS A 75 -7.99 4.09 11.65
C HIS A 75 -9.11 3.41 10.84
N GLY A 76 -9.66 2.31 11.32
CA GLY A 76 -10.81 1.65 10.73
C GLY A 76 -10.50 0.73 9.55
N ILE A 77 -9.23 0.39 9.32
CA ILE A 77 -8.83 -0.56 8.28
C ILE A 77 -8.73 -1.95 8.89
N ARG A 78 -9.80 -2.72 8.72
CA ARG A 78 -9.98 -4.04 9.33
C ARG A 78 -10.49 -5.04 8.31
N GLY A 79 -10.13 -6.33 8.51
CA GLY A 79 -10.67 -7.42 7.69
C GLY A 79 -10.18 -7.43 6.24
N VAL A 80 -9.05 -6.78 5.96
CA VAL A 80 -8.41 -6.76 4.64
C VAL A 80 -7.13 -7.57 4.64
N ASP A 81 -6.82 -8.21 3.52
CA ASP A 81 -5.54 -8.87 3.34
C ASP A 81 -4.42 -7.84 3.22
N VAL A 82 -3.32 -8.06 3.93
CA VAL A 82 -2.15 -7.19 3.91
C VAL A 82 -0.95 -7.95 3.36
N LEU A 83 -0.54 -7.56 2.16
CA LEU A 83 0.67 -8.07 1.51
C LEU A 83 1.82 -7.14 1.87
N CYS A 84 2.81 -7.64 2.60
CA CYS A 84 3.90 -6.83 3.13
C CYS A 84 5.27 -7.47 2.89
N ARG A 85 6.31 -6.65 3.09
CA ARG A 85 7.70 -7.08 2.91
C ARG A 85 8.13 -8.05 4.00
N ALA A 86 8.79 -9.13 3.62
CA ALA A 86 9.50 -9.98 4.55
C ALA A 86 10.73 -9.25 5.13
N PRO A 87 11.09 -9.44 6.42
CA PRO A 87 12.19 -8.71 7.06
C PRO A 87 13.54 -8.81 6.36
N SER A 88 13.83 -9.94 5.73
CA SER A 88 15.09 -10.22 5.03
C SER A 88 15.09 -9.84 3.54
N ASP A 89 13.96 -9.40 3.00
CA ASP A 89 13.84 -9.08 1.57
C ASP A 89 14.25 -7.63 1.31
N ASN A 90 15.31 -7.46 0.51
CA ASN A 90 15.89 -6.16 0.16
C ASN A 90 15.64 -5.77 -1.31
N ARG A 91 14.77 -6.49 -2.03
CA ARG A 91 14.46 -6.18 -3.42
C ARG A 91 13.85 -4.78 -3.55
N HIS A 92 14.08 -4.14 -4.70
CA HIS A 92 13.45 -2.87 -5.05
C HIS A 92 11.92 -2.97 -4.99
N CYS A 93 11.26 -1.90 -4.53
CA CYS A 93 9.82 -1.90 -4.25
C CYS A 93 8.94 -2.36 -5.40
N GLY A 94 9.24 -1.95 -6.64
CA GLY A 94 8.47 -2.35 -7.82
C GLY A 94 8.49 -3.85 -8.07
N PHE A 95 9.66 -4.46 -8.06
CA PHE A 95 9.81 -5.90 -8.23
C PHE A 95 9.24 -6.68 -7.05
N TYR A 96 9.41 -6.17 -5.85
CA TYR A 96 8.89 -6.80 -4.66
C TYR A 96 7.36 -6.83 -4.65
N LYS A 97 6.71 -5.69 -4.90
CA LYS A 97 5.25 -5.61 -4.99
C LYS A 97 4.69 -6.46 -6.12
N LEU A 98 5.35 -6.49 -7.28
CA LEU A 98 4.96 -7.39 -8.38
C LEU A 98 4.98 -8.87 -7.95
N HIS A 99 6.02 -9.28 -7.22
CA HIS A 99 6.12 -10.64 -6.68
C HIS A 99 4.97 -10.95 -5.70
N LEU A 100 4.70 -10.05 -4.75
CA LEU A 100 3.59 -10.20 -3.80
C LEU A 100 2.24 -10.35 -4.51
N LEU A 101 1.97 -9.48 -5.49
CA LEU A 101 0.70 -9.48 -6.21
C LEU A 101 0.53 -10.71 -7.10
N LYS A 102 1.59 -11.22 -7.73
CA LYS A 102 1.55 -12.48 -8.49
C LYS A 102 1.26 -13.67 -7.59
N ASN A 103 1.96 -13.76 -6.45
CA ASN A 103 1.70 -14.83 -5.47
C ASN A 103 0.27 -14.77 -4.93
N TYR A 104 -0.24 -13.58 -4.68
CA TYR A 104 -1.62 -13.40 -4.24
C TYR A 104 -2.62 -13.83 -5.33
N ALA A 105 -2.41 -13.42 -6.59
CA ALA A 105 -3.23 -13.85 -7.72
C ALA A 105 -3.29 -15.38 -7.84
N ASP A 106 -2.14 -16.04 -7.75
CA ASP A 106 -2.05 -17.50 -7.78
C ASP A 106 -2.80 -18.13 -6.59
N SER A 107 -2.68 -17.57 -5.40
CA SER A 107 -3.35 -18.08 -4.18
C SER A 107 -4.87 -18.04 -4.26
N ILE A 108 -5.42 -17.10 -5.02
CA ILE A 108 -6.89 -16.98 -5.25
C ILE A 108 -7.34 -17.65 -6.56
N GLY A 109 -6.45 -18.40 -7.23
CA GLY A 109 -6.73 -19.11 -8.49
C GLY A 109 -6.91 -18.21 -9.71
N TYR A 110 -6.29 -17.03 -9.74
CA TYR A 110 -6.36 -16.11 -10.88
C TYR A 110 -5.09 -16.20 -11.72
N THR A 111 -5.25 -16.22 -13.05
CA THR A 111 -4.15 -15.89 -13.94
C THR A 111 -3.77 -14.42 -13.77
N TRP A 112 -2.52 -14.07 -14.04
CA TRP A 112 -2.07 -12.67 -13.96
C TRP A 112 -2.91 -11.74 -14.85
N ALA A 113 -3.25 -12.19 -16.07
CA ALA A 113 -4.08 -11.43 -16.98
C ALA A 113 -5.49 -11.14 -16.40
N ARG A 114 -6.12 -12.13 -15.75
CA ARG A 114 -7.41 -11.95 -15.06
C ARG A 114 -7.27 -11.00 -13.89
N PHE A 115 -6.22 -11.15 -13.09
CA PHE A 115 -5.93 -10.28 -11.95
C PHE A 115 -5.82 -8.82 -12.39
N CYS A 116 -5.03 -8.53 -13.44
CA CYS A 116 -4.88 -7.17 -13.99
C CYS A 116 -6.20 -6.58 -14.48
N LYS A 117 -7.04 -7.36 -15.14
CA LYS A 117 -8.35 -6.89 -15.62
C LYS A 117 -9.34 -6.55 -14.52
N THR A 118 -9.19 -7.18 -13.35
CA THR A 118 -10.13 -7.06 -12.24
C THR A 118 -9.58 -6.28 -11.05
N SER A 119 -8.42 -5.63 -11.20
CA SER A 119 -7.74 -4.94 -10.11
C SER A 119 -7.27 -3.55 -10.53
N ILE A 120 -7.27 -2.63 -9.56
CA ILE A 120 -6.68 -1.30 -9.67
C ILE A 120 -5.83 -1.08 -8.42
N MET A 121 -4.60 -0.58 -8.60
CA MET A 121 -3.72 -0.23 -7.49
C MET A 121 -3.55 1.29 -7.38
N PHE A 122 -3.45 1.76 -6.16
CA PHE A 122 -3.08 3.13 -5.80
C PHE A 122 -1.70 3.10 -5.15
N ASP A 123 -0.74 3.81 -5.73
CA ASP A 123 0.66 3.83 -5.28
C ASP A 123 1.32 5.14 -5.73
N ASP A 124 2.00 5.83 -4.82
CA ASP A 124 2.64 7.13 -5.09
C ASP A 124 4.05 6.99 -5.70
N ASP A 125 4.68 5.82 -5.57
CA ASP A 125 6.04 5.60 -6.07
C ASP A 125 6.05 5.39 -7.59
N ILE A 126 6.72 6.30 -8.31
CA ILE A 126 6.80 6.26 -9.78
C ILE A 126 7.49 4.98 -10.30
N GLY A 127 8.46 4.46 -9.58
CA GLY A 127 9.14 3.21 -9.95
C GLY A 127 8.20 2.01 -9.85
N VAL A 128 7.39 1.94 -8.79
CA VAL A 128 6.34 0.95 -8.62
C VAL A 128 5.28 1.08 -9.72
N GLN A 129 4.78 2.29 -9.96
CA GLN A 129 3.80 2.56 -11.02
C GLN A 129 4.30 2.06 -12.38
N ASN A 130 5.53 2.41 -12.76
CA ASN A 130 6.11 2.03 -14.04
C ASN A 130 6.28 0.51 -14.15
N THR A 131 6.79 -0.13 -13.11
CA THR A 131 6.97 -1.59 -13.08
C THR A 131 5.65 -2.33 -13.25
N LEU A 132 4.63 -1.96 -12.48
CA LEU A 132 3.34 -2.66 -12.49
C LEU A 132 2.53 -2.37 -13.77
N ARG A 133 2.58 -1.14 -14.26
CA ARG A 133 1.95 -0.79 -15.56
C ARG A 133 2.58 -1.54 -16.72
N SER A 134 3.90 -1.74 -16.71
CA SER A 134 4.60 -2.49 -17.77
C SER A 134 4.17 -3.95 -17.90
N VAL A 135 3.61 -4.53 -16.84
CA VAL A 135 3.09 -5.90 -16.82
C VAL A 135 1.55 -5.96 -16.85
N GLY A 136 0.89 -4.85 -17.16
CA GLY A 136 -0.52 -4.79 -17.45
C GLY A 136 -1.44 -4.43 -16.29
N LEU A 137 -0.92 -4.14 -15.09
CA LEU A 137 -1.75 -3.70 -13.98
C LEU A 137 -2.09 -2.21 -14.11
N ARG A 138 -3.33 -1.87 -13.86
CA ARG A 138 -3.77 -0.47 -13.77
C ARG A 138 -3.32 0.13 -12.44
N VAL A 139 -2.50 1.17 -12.50
CA VAL A 139 -2.02 1.88 -11.30
C VAL A 139 -2.38 3.36 -11.40
N ILE A 140 -2.93 3.89 -10.33
CA ILE A 140 -3.33 5.30 -10.18
C ILE A 140 -2.38 5.95 -9.18
N ASP A 141 -1.83 7.10 -9.55
CA ASP A 141 -1.06 7.96 -8.67
C ASP A 141 -2.01 8.77 -7.77
N PRO A 142 -1.95 8.61 -6.43
CA PRO A 142 -2.86 9.29 -5.51
C PRO A 142 -2.41 10.71 -5.14
N VAL A 143 -1.22 11.15 -5.53
CA VAL A 143 -0.59 12.38 -5.02
C VAL A 143 -1.48 13.61 -5.29
N ASN A 144 -1.98 13.77 -6.50
CA ASN A 144 -2.84 14.91 -6.84
C ASN A 144 -4.17 14.88 -6.07
N TYR A 145 -4.78 13.72 -5.91
CA TYR A 145 -5.99 13.57 -5.11
C TYR A 145 -5.76 14.01 -3.66
N ASN A 146 -4.72 13.46 -3.03
CA ASN A 146 -4.39 13.76 -1.65
C ASN A 146 -4.05 15.26 -1.44
N HIS A 147 -3.34 15.86 -2.39
CA HIS A 147 -3.01 17.28 -2.34
C HIS A 147 -4.25 18.16 -2.48
N ASN A 148 -5.07 17.93 -3.47
CA ASN A 148 -6.25 18.76 -3.77
C ASN A 148 -7.29 18.73 -2.63
N ILE A 149 -7.50 17.58 -1.98
CA ILE A 149 -8.41 17.48 -0.84
C ILE A 149 -7.85 18.20 0.38
N ARG A 150 -6.54 18.15 0.64
CA ARG A 150 -5.90 18.87 1.77
C ARG A 150 -5.93 20.39 1.62
N THR A 151 -5.91 20.89 0.40
CA THR A 151 -5.89 22.33 0.11
C THR A 151 -7.27 22.94 -0.14
N ALA A 152 -8.27 22.10 -0.26
CA ALA A 152 -9.67 22.54 -0.38
C ALA A 152 -10.27 22.88 0.97
#